data_dfbb66b5be49395758dfc0f01b2736df
#
_entry.id   dfbb66b5be49395758dfc0f01b2736df
#
_cell.length_a   1.000
_cell.length_b   1.000
_cell.length_c   1.000
_cell.angle_alpha   90.00
_cell.angle_beta   90.00
_cell.angle_gamma   90.00
#
_symmetry.space_group_name_H-M   'P 1'
#
loop_
_entity.id
_entity.type
_entity.pdbx_description
1 polymer ?
#
loop_
_entity_poly.entity_id
_entity_poly.type
_entity_poly.pdbx_seq_one_letter_code
_entity_poly.pdbx_strand_id
1 'polypeptide(L)'
;MASAKKDNMELWNKVCRTDPAHTKHVGQRGGFTAIDAMYQIECATKEFGPVGVGWGWDFELMFPPNDTVIAVVTLWHGKREQSVKQVGQKSLGSGRVDEDATKKAVTDGLTKCLSYLGFNADVFLGKFDDNKYVEQVRTQFNKPQIVTDFETIVKTASNSKDLEAIYEKDYKRQLIACVDEDANNGGYVKAVVEAYRKKLTYFKPQTKEAA
;
A
#
# COMPACT_ATOMS: atom_id res chain seq x y z
N MET A 1 4.10 4.32 -34.81
CA MET A 1 4.24 3.60 -33.52
C MET A 1 3.04 4.00 -32.65
N ALA A 2 2.16 3.06 -32.37
CA ALA A 2 1.00 3.34 -31.52
C ALA A 2 1.51 3.57 -30.08
N SER A 3 1.31 4.77 -29.53
CA SER A 3 1.54 5.06 -28.12
C SER A 3 0.67 4.13 -27.29
N ALA A 4 1.28 3.28 -26.48
CA ALA A 4 0.56 2.47 -25.52
C ALA A 4 -0.32 3.40 -24.68
N LYS A 5 -1.61 3.15 -24.65
CA LYS A 5 -2.57 3.96 -23.87
C LYS A 5 -2.17 3.82 -22.40
N LYS A 6 -1.70 4.91 -21.78
CA LYS A 6 -1.31 4.92 -20.38
C LYS A 6 -2.53 4.58 -19.54
N ASP A 7 -2.43 3.59 -18.66
CA ASP A 7 -3.50 3.24 -17.73
C ASP A 7 -3.62 4.36 -16.68
N ASN A 8 -4.73 5.07 -16.69
CA ASN A 8 -4.98 6.16 -15.74
C ASN A 8 -5.12 5.68 -14.29
N MET A 9 -5.37 4.38 -14.09
CA MET A 9 -5.51 3.76 -12.77
C MET A 9 -4.23 3.09 -12.25
N GLU A 10 -3.14 3.14 -13.00
CA GLU A 10 -1.87 2.49 -12.64
C GLU A 10 -1.40 2.90 -11.25
N LEU A 11 -1.27 4.20 -10.99
CA LEU A 11 -0.87 4.72 -9.67
C LEU A 11 -1.87 4.30 -8.58
N TRP A 12 -3.16 4.55 -8.83
CA TRP A 12 -4.22 4.22 -7.87
C TRP A 12 -4.20 2.74 -7.46
N ASN A 13 -4.15 1.84 -8.43
CA ASN A 13 -4.15 0.40 -8.18
C ASN A 13 -2.92 -0.06 -7.38
N LYS A 14 -1.80 0.65 -7.53
CA LYS A 14 -0.55 0.35 -6.83
C LYS A 14 -0.55 0.78 -5.37
N VAL A 15 -1.19 1.91 -5.05
CA VAL A 15 -1.07 2.58 -3.73
C VAL A 15 -2.34 2.56 -2.89
N CYS A 16 -3.45 2.02 -3.41
CA CYS A 16 -4.77 2.15 -2.77
C CYS A 16 -5.00 1.25 -1.56
N ARG A 17 -4.11 0.30 -1.27
CA ARG A 17 -4.24 -0.63 -0.15
C ARG A 17 -3.44 -0.15 1.05
N THR A 18 -4.01 -0.34 2.23
CA THR A 18 -3.43 0.09 3.50
C THR A 18 -3.04 -1.11 4.35
N ASP A 19 -1.81 -1.13 4.85
CA ASP A 19 -1.42 -2.10 5.86
C ASP A 19 -2.19 -1.83 7.16
N PRO A 20 -3.00 -2.78 7.66
CA PRO A 20 -3.74 -2.63 8.90
C PRO A 20 -2.89 -2.33 10.14
N ALA A 21 -1.60 -2.69 10.13
CA ALA A 21 -0.67 -2.39 11.22
C ALA A 21 -0.47 -0.87 11.42
N HIS A 22 -0.70 -0.06 10.38
CA HIS A 22 -0.57 1.40 10.40
C HIS A 22 -1.91 2.14 10.51
N THR A 23 -2.94 1.43 10.98
CA THR A 23 -4.28 2.00 11.20
C THR A 23 -4.69 1.88 12.65
N LYS A 24 -5.60 2.76 13.06
CA LYS A 24 -6.20 2.67 14.38
C LYS A 24 -7.68 3.07 14.34
N HIS A 25 -8.52 2.34 15.08
CA HIS A 25 -9.91 2.72 15.26
C HIS A 25 -10.02 3.91 16.22
N VAL A 26 -10.79 4.92 15.83
CA VAL A 26 -11.10 6.11 16.63
C VAL A 26 -12.59 6.11 16.93
N GLY A 27 -12.98 5.87 18.19
CA GLY A 27 -14.39 5.73 18.62
C GLY A 27 -15.19 7.04 18.67
N GLN A 28 -14.60 8.19 18.33
CA GLN A 28 -15.28 9.48 18.32
C GLN A 28 -16.14 9.65 17.06
N ARG A 29 -17.25 10.41 17.18
CA ARG A 29 -18.14 10.77 16.05
C ARG A 29 -18.69 9.57 15.26
N GLY A 30 -19.07 8.49 15.97
CA GLY A 30 -19.60 7.28 15.34
C GLY A 30 -18.57 6.24 14.95
N GLY A 31 -17.31 6.52 15.19
CA GLY A 31 -16.19 5.64 14.87
C GLY A 31 -15.69 5.80 13.43
N PHE A 32 -14.37 5.77 13.27
CA PHE A 32 -13.73 5.71 11.95
C PHE A 32 -12.33 5.12 12.10
N THR A 33 -11.78 4.62 11.01
CA THR A 33 -10.39 4.17 10.95
C THR A 33 -9.48 5.32 10.56
N ALA A 34 -8.52 5.65 11.43
CA ALA A 34 -7.47 6.61 11.14
C ALA A 34 -6.21 5.90 10.63
N ILE A 35 -5.51 6.55 9.72
CA ILE A 35 -4.23 6.09 9.17
C ILE A 35 -3.11 6.88 9.82
N ASP A 36 -1.97 6.26 10.08
CA ASP A 36 -0.76 6.96 10.48
C ASP A 36 -0.28 7.85 9.31
N ALA A 37 -0.20 9.15 9.56
CA ALA A 37 0.23 10.13 8.55
C ALA A 37 1.65 9.88 8.06
N MET A 38 2.55 9.41 8.94
CA MET A 38 3.93 9.07 8.55
C MET A 38 3.99 7.85 7.64
N TYR A 39 3.09 6.88 7.85
CA TYR A 39 2.96 5.76 6.93
C TYR A 39 2.49 6.19 5.53
N GLN A 40 1.57 7.13 5.41
CA GLN A 40 1.19 7.69 4.12
C GLN A 40 2.36 8.41 3.42
N ILE A 41 3.16 9.16 4.18
CA ILE A 41 4.38 9.80 3.68
C ILE A 41 5.41 8.75 3.22
N GLU A 42 5.56 7.67 3.97
CA GLU A 42 6.42 6.54 3.60
C GLU A 42 5.95 5.91 2.27
N CYS A 43 4.66 5.63 2.13
CA CYS A 43 4.08 5.09 0.89
C CYS A 43 4.34 6.02 -0.30
N ALA A 44 4.13 7.33 -0.12
CA ALA A 44 4.40 8.32 -1.16
C ALA A 44 5.90 8.41 -1.50
N THR A 45 6.77 8.29 -0.50
CA THR A 45 8.23 8.29 -0.70
C THR A 45 8.69 7.04 -1.46
N LYS A 46 8.12 5.87 -1.18
CA LYS A 46 8.39 4.63 -1.93
C LYS A 46 8.00 4.76 -3.41
N GLU A 47 6.90 5.45 -3.69
CA GLU A 47 6.39 5.60 -5.05
C GLU A 47 7.06 6.72 -5.84
N PHE A 48 7.26 7.88 -5.24
CA PHE A 48 7.72 9.10 -5.92
C PHE A 48 9.19 9.43 -5.69
N GLY A 49 9.85 8.72 -4.77
CA GLY A 49 11.22 9.04 -4.33
C GLY A 49 11.26 10.00 -3.14
N PRO A 50 12.45 10.52 -2.76
CA PRO A 50 12.63 11.34 -1.58
C PRO A 50 11.80 12.64 -1.61
N VAL A 51 11.27 13.04 -0.45
CA VAL A 51 10.59 14.32 -0.26
C VAL A 51 11.52 15.47 -0.66
N GLY A 52 10.99 16.46 -1.36
CA GLY A 52 11.72 17.60 -1.90
C GLY A 52 12.43 17.33 -3.23
N VAL A 53 12.55 16.06 -3.66
CA VAL A 53 13.17 15.64 -4.92
C VAL A 53 12.12 15.10 -5.90
N GLY A 54 11.50 13.96 -5.57
CA GLY A 54 10.49 13.33 -6.43
C GLY A 54 9.07 13.84 -6.19
N TRP A 55 8.81 14.35 -5.01
CA TRP A 55 7.55 14.95 -4.57
C TRP A 55 7.76 15.86 -3.37
N GLY A 56 6.71 16.58 -3.01
CA GLY A 56 6.73 17.44 -1.84
C GLY A 56 5.44 18.25 -1.74
N TRP A 57 5.38 19.17 -0.79
CA TRP A 57 4.23 20.02 -0.58
C TRP A 57 4.63 21.39 -0.10
N ASP A 58 3.76 22.36 -0.38
CA ASP A 58 3.75 23.71 0.17
C ASP A 58 2.42 23.93 0.89
N PHE A 59 2.34 24.87 1.81
CA PHE A 59 1.09 25.19 2.47
C PHE A 59 0.97 26.70 2.81
N GLU A 60 -0.28 27.14 2.86
CA GLU A 60 -0.68 28.47 3.32
C GLU A 60 -1.62 28.31 4.52
N LEU A 61 -1.47 29.17 5.52
CA LEU A 61 -2.31 29.16 6.72
C LEU A 61 -3.24 30.34 6.74
N MET A 62 -4.49 30.10 7.11
CA MET A 62 -5.52 31.11 7.29
C MET A 62 -6.10 30.96 8.71
N PHE A 63 -6.32 32.09 9.36
CA PHE A 63 -6.89 32.17 10.72
C PHE A 63 -8.19 32.98 10.68
N PRO A 64 -9.32 32.36 10.32
CA PRO A 64 -10.62 33.05 10.36
C PRO A 64 -11.05 33.37 11.78
N PRO A 65 -12.00 34.31 11.99
CA PRO A 65 -12.38 34.82 13.31
C PRO A 65 -13.08 33.82 14.24
N ASN A 66 -13.26 32.56 13.82
CA ASN A 66 -14.02 31.52 14.54
C ASN A 66 -13.14 30.50 15.26
N ASP A 67 -12.01 30.91 15.81
CA ASP A 67 -11.05 30.07 16.53
C ASP A 67 -10.65 28.78 15.75
N THR A 68 -10.42 28.93 14.47
CA THR A 68 -10.07 27.85 13.57
C THR A 68 -8.79 28.19 12.81
N VAL A 69 -7.94 27.20 12.57
CA VAL A 69 -6.87 27.27 11.57
C VAL A 69 -7.24 26.44 10.34
N ILE A 70 -7.05 27.03 9.18
CA ILE A 70 -7.21 26.38 7.88
C ILE A 70 -5.83 26.34 7.23
N ALA A 71 -5.41 25.15 6.81
CA ALA A 71 -4.22 24.95 5.98
C ALA A 71 -4.63 24.61 4.55
N VAL A 72 -4.21 25.42 3.60
CA VAL A 72 -4.34 25.11 2.17
C VAL A 72 -3.03 24.44 1.76
N VAL A 73 -3.08 23.13 1.50
CA VAL A 73 -1.89 22.32 1.18
C VAL A 73 -1.88 22.03 -0.31
N THR A 74 -0.74 22.29 -0.96
CA THR A 74 -0.49 21.96 -2.37
C THR A 74 0.60 20.92 -2.44
N LEU A 75 0.26 19.70 -2.83
CA LEU A 75 1.18 18.59 -3.05
C LEU A 75 1.53 18.51 -4.54
N TRP A 76 2.80 18.32 -4.85
CA TRP A 76 3.30 18.09 -6.21
C TRP A 76 4.06 16.75 -6.26
N HIS A 77 4.08 16.09 -7.43
CA HIS A 77 4.91 14.91 -7.70
C HIS A 77 5.41 14.92 -9.14
N GLY A 78 6.62 14.41 -9.36
CA GLY A 78 7.28 14.47 -10.67
C GLY A 78 7.67 15.88 -11.06
N LYS A 79 6.72 16.69 -11.55
CA LYS A 79 6.91 18.10 -11.88
C LYS A 79 6.07 18.98 -10.95
N ARG A 80 6.58 20.17 -10.61
CA ARG A 80 5.87 21.09 -9.69
C ARG A 80 4.52 21.58 -10.23
N GLU A 81 4.35 21.58 -11.53
CA GLU A 81 3.07 21.92 -12.18
C GLU A 81 2.01 20.81 -12.05
N GLN A 82 2.43 19.59 -11.79
CA GLN A 82 1.54 18.46 -11.51
C GLN A 82 1.22 18.44 -10.02
N SER A 83 0.16 19.13 -9.63
CA SER A 83 -0.15 19.32 -8.21
C SER A 83 -1.61 19.01 -7.88
N VAL A 84 -1.83 18.61 -6.63
CA VAL A 84 -3.14 18.42 -6.00
C VAL A 84 -3.23 19.39 -4.83
N LYS A 85 -4.34 20.12 -4.72
CA LYS A 85 -4.57 21.08 -3.64
C LYS A 85 -5.74 20.63 -2.77
N GLN A 86 -5.54 20.61 -1.45
CA GLN A 86 -6.55 20.26 -0.48
C GLN A 86 -6.50 21.14 0.77
N VAL A 87 -7.57 21.09 1.54
CA VAL A 87 -7.73 21.89 2.76
C VAL A 87 -7.77 20.99 3.97
N GLY A 88 -6.91 21.29 4.96
CA GLY A 88 -7.00 20.78 6.31
C GLY A 88 -7.53 21.86 7.27
N GLN A 89 -8.30 21.45 8.26
CA GLN A 89 -8.89 22.38 9.23
C GLN A 89 -8.86 21.80 10.64
N LYS A 90 -8.51 22.66 11.62
CA LYS A 90 -8.58 22.30 13.04
C LYS A 90 -9.06 23.50 13.85
N SER A 91 -9.77 23.22 14.98
CA SER A 91 -10.07 24.23 15.97
C SER A 91 -8.81 24.58 16.76
N LEU A 92 -8.64 25.85 17.06
CA LEU A 92 -7.59 26.34 17.97
C LEU A 92 -7.91 26.02 19.45
N GLY A 93 -9.11 25.51 19.72
CA GLY A 93 -9.60 25.16 21.05
C GLY A 93 -10.52 26.23 21.63
N SER A 94 -11.48 25.82 22.46
CA SER A 94 -12.33 26.70 23.26
C SER A 94 -11.92 26.58 24.72
N GLY A 95 -11.33 27.65 25.30
CA GLY A 95 -10.87 27.69 26.68
C GLY A 95 -9.40 27.28 26.91
N ARG A 96 -8.91 26.23 26.24
CA ARG A 96 -7.48 25.86 26.18
C ARG A 96 -7.02 25.82 24.72
N VAL A 97 -5.97 26.57 24.43
CA VAL A 97 -5.39 26.62 23.08
C VAL A 97 -4.75 25.28 22.74
N ASP A 98 -5.10 24.71 21.58
CA ASP A 98 -4.40 23.56 21.01
C ASP A 98 -3.16 24.05 20.24
N GLU A 99 -2.00 24.00 20.91
CA GLU A 99 -0.71 24.45 20.36
C GLU A 99 -0.31 23.69 19.09
N ASP A 100 -0.84 22.47 18.90
CA ASP A 100 -0.58 21.64 17.73
C ASP A 100 -1.62 21.81 16.61
N ALA A 101 -2.64 22.65 16.78
CA ALA A 101 -3.72 22.79 15.80
C ALA A 101 -3.20 23.10 14.39
N THR A 102 -2.18 23.93 14.26
CA THR A 102 -1.55 24.30 12.99
C THR A 102 -0.91 23.07 12.32
N LYS A 103 -0.10 22.32 13.06
CA LYS A 103 0.52 21.09 12.54
C LYS A 103 -0.53 20.06 12.13
N LYS A 104 -1.58 19.89 12.94
CA LYS A 104 -2.69 18.99 12.67
C LYS A 104 -3.47 19.40 11.42
N ALA A 105 -3.68 20.71 11.19
CA ALA A 105 -4.34 21.21 9.98
C ALA A 105 -3.50 20.95 8.71
N VAL A 106 -2.19 21.20 8.76
CA VAL A 106 -1.28 20.90 7.63
C VAL A 106 -1.26 19.40 7.33
N THR A 107 -1.12 18.55 8.36
CA THR A 107 -1.13 17.10 8.22
C THR A 107 -2.46 16.61 7.63
N ASP A 108 -3.60 17.13 8.07
CA ASP A 108 -4.93 16.81 7.55
C ASP A 108 -5.04 17.17 6.05
N GLY A 109 -4.54 18.34 5.65
CA GLY A 109 -4.50 18.74 4.24
C GLY A 109 -3.59 17.86 3.39
N LEU A 110 -2.41 17.50 3.90
CA LEU A 110 -1.46 16.63 3.22
C LEU A 110 -2.01 15.23 3.00
N THR A 111 -2.57 14.61 4.05
CA THR A 111 -3.17 13.26 3.94
C THR A 111 -4.34 13.23 2.98
N LYS A 112 -5.13 14.31 2.90
CA LYS A 112 -6.17 14.47 1.88
C LYS A 112 -5.59 14.59 0.46
N CYS A 113 -4.50 15.35 0.25
CA CYS A 113 -3.84 15.37 -1.05
C CYS A 113 -3.40 13.97 -1.49
N LEU A 114 -2.79 13.19 -0.60
CA LEU A 114 -2.35 11.83 -0.87
C LEU A 114 -3.54 10.91 -1.19
N SER A 115 -4.64 11.00 -0.45
CA SER A 115 -5.84 10.18 -0.71
C SER A 115 -6.45 10.43 -2.09
N TYR A 116 -6.41 11.67 -2.60
CA TYR A 116 -6.86 11.99 -3.96
C TYR A 116 -5.96 11.42 -5.06
N LEU A 117 -4.70 11.11 -4.74
CA LEU A 117 -3.81 10.36 -5.63
C LEU A 117 -3.99 8.84 -5.51
N GLY A 118 -4.85 8.39 -4.59
CA GLY A 118 -5.15 6.99 -4.37
C GLY A 118 -4.44 6.36 -3.17
N PHE A 119 -3.51 7.06 -2.52
CA PHE A 119 -2.80 6.51 -1.37
C PHE A 119 -3.78 6.15 -0.24
N ASN A 120 -3.76 4.87 0.15
CA ASN A 120 -4.59 4.35 1.23
C ASN A 120 -6.10 4.58 1.00
N ALA A 121 -6.53 4.59 -0.26
CA ALA A 121 -7.91 4.92 -0.63
C ALA A 121 -8.94 3.94 -0.05
N ASP A 122 -8.57 2.71 0.23
CA ASP A 122 -9.45 1.70 0.82
C ASP A 122 -10.01 2.10 2.19
N VAL A 123 -9.22 2.80 3.02
CA VAL A 123 -9.70 3.35 4.30
C VAL A 123 -10.68 4.50 4.05
N PHE A 124 -10.36 5.42 3.15
CA PHE A 124 -11.24 6.56 2.81
C PHE A 124 -12.53 6.12 2.12
N LEU A 125 -12.52 4.95 1.47
CA LEU A 125 -13.70 4.33 0.86
C LEU A 125 -14.52 3.49 1.86
N GLY A 126 -14.17 3.47 3.15
CA GLY A 126 -14.88 2.74 4.19
C GLY A 126 -14.68 1.21 4.15
N LYS A 127 -13.72 0.68 3.38
CA LYS A 127 -13.51 -0.78 3.29
C LYS A 127 -13.00 -1.38 4.59
N PHE A 128 -12.40 -0.56 5.46
CA PHE A 128 -11.94 -0.98 6.79
C PHE A 128 -13.06 -1.20 7.81
N ASP A 129 -14.31 -0.89 7.46
CA ASP A 129 -15.49 -1.24 8.26
C ASP A 129 -15.87 -2.72 8.09
N ASP A 130 -15.33 -3.41 7.05
CA ASP A 130 -15.48 -4.85 6.82
C ASP A 130 -14.27 -5.62 7.37
N ASN A 131 -14.49 -6.35 8.47
CA ASN A 131 -13.46 -7.16 9.10
C ASN A 131 -12.88 -8.23 8.15
N LYS A 132 -13.65 -8.76 7.20
CA LYS A 132 -13.17 -9.75 6.23
C LYS A 132 -12.17 -9.11 5.27
N TYR A 133 -12.46 -7.89 4.84
CA TYR A 133 -11.53 -7.12 4.01
C TYR A 133 -10.22 -6.85 4.75
N VAL A 134 -10.31 -6.40 6.01
CA VAL A 134 -9.13 -6.10 6.86
C VAL A 134 -8.25 -7.34 7.03
N GLU A 135 -8.84 -8.50 7.29
CA GLU A 135 -8.07 -9.77 7.40
C GLU A 135 -7.42 -10.19 6.08
N GLN A 136 -8.11 -10.01 4.94
CA GLN A 136 -7.52 -10.27 3.63
C GLN A 136 -6.32 -9.38 3.35
N VAL A 137 -6.44 -8.09 3.65
CA VAL A 137 -5.36 -7.12 3.45
C VAL A 137 -4.21 -7.40 4.40
N ARG A 138 -4.47 -7.69 5.67
CA ARG A 138 -3.47 -8.11 6.67
C ARG A 138 -2.66 -9.30 6.19
N THR A 139 -3.33 -10.32 5.67
CA THR A 139 -2.70 -11.51 5.08
C THR A 139 -1.77 -11.13 3.92
N GLN A 140 -2.14 -10.15 3.09
CA GLN A 140 -1.30 -9.71 1.97
C GLN A 140 -0.04 -8.97 2.43
N PHE A 141 -0.16 -8.09 3.43
CA PHE A 141 0.97 -7.32 3.96
C PHE A 141 1.92 -8.17 4.83
N ASN A 142 1.39 -9.15 5.53
CA ASN A 142 2.19 -10.07 6.34
C ASN A 142 2.90 -11.15 5.51
N LYS A 143 2.54 -11.29 4.22
CA LYS A 143 3.18 -12.28 3.35
C LYS A 143 4.63 -11.87 3.06
N PRO A 144 5.62 -12.72 3.36
CA PRO A 144 7.01 -12.43 3.09
C PRO A 144 7.27 -12.12 1.61
N GLN A 145 8.14 -11.16 1.32
CA GLN A 145 8.46 -10.74 -0.04
C GLN A 145 8.97 -11.91 -0.88
N ILE A 146 9.82 -12.77 -0.31
CA ILE A 146 10.34 -13.96 -1.00
C ILE A 146 9.24 -14.91 -1.48
N VAL A 147 8.14 -15.05 -0.72
CA VAL A 147 6.99 -15.86 -1.11
C VAL A 147 6.26 -15.20 -2.28
N THR A 148 6.07 -13.88 -2.22
CA THR A 148 5.41 -13.09 -3.27
C THR A 148 6.19 -13.14 -4.58
N ASP A 149 7.51 -13.02 -4.51
CA ASP A 149 8.41 -13.09 -5.67
C ASP A 149 8.33 -14.47 -6.32
N PHE A 150 8.39 -15.53 -5.51
CA PHE A 150 8.29 -16.89 -6.04
C PHE A 150 6.92 -17.22 -6.60
N GLU A 151 5.83 -16.72 -5.99
CA GLU A 151 4.47 -16.84 -6.58
C GLU A 151 4.40 -16.24 -7.98
N THR A 152 5.03 -15.09 -8.19
CA THR A 152 5.06 -14.43 -9.49
C THR A 152 5.79 -15.27 -10.52
N ILE A 153 6.94 -15.84 -10.15
CA ILE A 153 7.70 -16.74 -11.01
C ILE A 153 6.89 -17.99 -11.36
N VAL A 154 6.24 -18.61 -10.39
CA VAL A 154 5.38 -19.79 -10.62
C VAL A 154 4.24 -19.47 -11.59
N LYS A 155 3.59 -18.30 -11.47
CA LYS A 155 2.51 -17.87 -12.35
C LYS A 155 2.98 -17.63 -13.80
N THR A 156 4.14 -16.99 -13.96
CA THR A 156 4.67 -16.56 -15.25
C THR A 156 5.52 -17.61 -15.96
N ALA A 157 5.92 -18.70 -15.27
CA ALA A 157 6.74 -19.75 -15.83
C ALA A 157 6.09 -20.40 -17.07
N SER A 158 6.88 -20.54 -18.13
CA SER A 158 6.47 -21.12 -19.42
C SER A 158 6.92 -22.56 -19.63
N ASN A 159 7.88 -23.07 -18.85
CA ASN A 159 8.35 -24.44 -18.91
C ASN A 159 8.82 -24.95 -17.53
N SER A 160 8.90 -26.31 -17.40
CA SER A 160 9.25 -26.95 -16.14
C SER A 160 10.74 -26.85 -15.80
N LYS A 161 11.64 -26.94 -16.79
CA LYS A 161 13.09 -26.97 -16.55
C LYS A 161 13.59 -25.67 -15.92
N ASP A 162 13.16 -24.53 -16.49
CA ASP A 162 13.54 -23.22 -15.97
C ASP A 162 12.96 -22.99 -14.58
N LEU A 163 11.69 -23.39 -14.37
CA LEU A 163 11.03 -23.26 -13.07
C LEU A 163 11.72 -24.11 -11.98
N GLU A 164 12.10 -25.36 -12.29
CA GLU A 164 12.84 -26.23 -11.38
C GLU A 164 14.22 -25.66 -11.05
N ALA A 165 14.95 -25.17 -12.07
CA ALA A 165 16.28 -24.60 -11.90
C ALA A 165 16.25 -23.36 -11.01
N ILE A 166 15.29 -22.45 -11.21
CA ILE A 166 15.09 -21.24 -10.39
C ILE A 166 14.74 -21.64 -8.95
N TYR A 167 13.83 -22.59 -8.75
CA TYR A 167 13.44 -23.05 -7.42
C TYR A 167 14.64 -23.61 -6.64
N GLU A 168 15.35 -24.57 -7.21
CA GLU A 168 16.46 -25.23 -6.51
C GLU A 168 17.64 -24.30 -6.24
N LYS A 169 17.96 -23.39 -7.18
CA LYS A 169 19.09 -22.48 -7.07
C LYS A 169 18.81 -21.29 -6.16
N ASP A 170 17.68 -20.62 -6.37
CA ASP A 170 17.48 -19.27 -5.86
C ASP A 170 16.45 -19.22 -4.71
N TYR A 171 15.43 -20.08 -4.69
CA TYR A 171 14.29 -19.93 -3.77
C TYR A 171 14.21 -20.97 -2.67
N LYS A 172 14.59 -22.21 -2.90
CA LYS A 172 14.38 -23.29 -1.93
C LYS A 172 14.96 -23.00 -0.54
N ARG A 173 16.22 -22.55 -0.49
CA ARG A 173 16.89 -22.21 0.77
C ARG A 173 16.28 -20.99 1.45
N GLN A 174 15.96 -19.96 0.66
CA GLN A 174 15.39 -18.72 1.16
C GLN A 174 13.97 -18.93 1.72
N LEU A 175 13.15 -19.78 1.09
CA LEU A 175 11.82 -20.14 1.61
C LEU A 175 11.91 -20.95 2.91
N ILE A 176 12.90 -21.82 3.07
CA ILE A 176 13.15 -22.53 4.32
C ILE A 176 13.58 -21.54 5.41
N ALA A 177 14.57 -20.70 5.14
CA ALA A 177 15.05 -19.68 6.06
C ALA A 177 13.93 -18.73 6.53
N CYS A 178 13.04 -18.35 5.62
CA CYS A 178 11.88 -17.51 5.93
C CYS A 178 10.93 -18.14 6.97
N VAL A 179 10.78 -19.47 7.00
CA VAL A 179 10.01 -20.19 8.03
C VAL A 179 10.79 -20.32 9.34
N ASP A 180 12.12 -20.51 9.24
CA ASP A 180 12.99 -20.59 10.42
C ASP A 180 13.06 -19.24 11.16
N GLU A 181 13.02 -18.11 10.42
CA GLU A 181 12.98 -16.76 10.98
C GLU A 181 11.63 -16.45 11.67
N ASP A 182 10.52 -16.87 11.07
CA ASP A 182 9.18 -16.73 11.64
C ASP A 182 8.29 -17.91 11.22
N ALA A 183 7.94 -18.75 12.20
CA ALA A 183 7.08 -19.93 11.99
C ALA A 183 5.68 -19.58 11.39
N ASN A 184 5.19 -18.35 11.60
CA ASN A 184 3.93 -17.89 10.99
C ASN A 184 3.99 -17.86 9.45
N ASN A 185 5.18 -17.79 8.88
CA ASN A 185 5.40 -17.82 7.43
C ASN A 185 5.18 -19.20 6.80
N GLY A 186 5.13 -20.26 7.63
CA GLY A 186 5.00 -21.66 7.18
C GLY A 186 3.78 -21.90 6.30
N GLY A 187 2.65 -21.25 6.61
CA GLY A 187 1.42 -21.33 5.81
C GLY A 187 1.60 -20.77 4.40
N TYR A 188 2.24 -19.62 4.27
CA TYR A 188 2.52 -18.97 2.98
C TYR A 188 3.49 -19.77 2.13
N VAL A 189 4.58 -20.25 2.75
CA VAL A 189 5.59 -21.09 2.07
C VAL A 189 4.97 -22.39 1.58
N LYS A 190 4.17 -23.06 2.40
CA LYS A 190 3.45 -24.28 2.02
C LYS A 190 2.57 -24.03 0.79
N ALA A 191 1.76 -22.98 0.80
CA ALA A 191 0.85 -22.65 -0.30
C ALA A 191 1.60 -22.39 -1.62
N VAL A 192 2.70 -21.64 -1.61
CA VAL A 192 3.47 -21.37 -2.83
C VAL A 192 4.19 -22.60 -3.35
N VAL A 193 4.71 -23.46 -2.47
CA VAL A 193 5.34 -24.74 -2.86
C VAL A 193 4.31 -25.71 -3.45
N GLU A 194 3.09 -25.72 -2.93
CA GLU A 194 2.00 -26.51 -3.53
C GLU A 194 1.62 -25.98 -4.93
N ALA A 195 1.54 -24.64 -5.10
CA ALA A 195 1.31 -24.03 -6.40
C ALA A 195 2.42 -24.36 -7.41
N TYR A 196 3.68 -24.31 -6.98
CA TYR A 196 4.85 -24.75 -7.75
C TYR A 196 4.71 -26.21 -8.23
N ARG A 197 4.40 -27.14 -7.32
CA ARG A 197 4.22 -28.56 -7.64
C ARG A 197 3.09 -28.77 -8.63
N LYS A 198 1.95 -28.08 -8.47
CA LYS A 198 0.84 -28.11 -9.42
C LYS A 198 1.25 -27.60 -10.81
N LYS A 199 2.03 -26.53 -10.86
CA LYS A 199 2.53 -25.99 -12.13
C LYS A 199 3.46 -26.98 -12.84
N LEU A 200 4.34 -27.66 -12.12
CA LEU A 200 5.21 -28.69 -12.68
C LEU A 200 4.41 -29.88 -13.28
N THR A 201 3.35 -30.31 -12.58
CA THR A 201 2.48 -31.37 -13.11
C THR A 201 1.74 -30.95 -14.37
N TYR A 202 1.37 -29.67 -14.48
CA TYR A 202 0.76 -29.14 -15.70
C TYR A 202 1.68 -29.22 -16.93
N PHE A 203 3.01 -29.06 -16.74
CA PHE A 203 3.99 -29.17 -17.82
C PHE A 203 4.36 -30.62 -18.21
N LYS A 204 4.01 -31.62 -17.40
CA LYS A 204 4.23 -33.01 -17.76
C LYS A 204 3.27 -33.36 -18.89
N PRO A 205 3.73 -33.98 -20.00
CA PRO A 205 2.84 -34.45 -21.04
C PRO A 205 1.82 -35.42 -20.41
N GLN A 206 0.54 -35.20 -20.69
CA GLN A 206 -0.48 -36.18 -20.35
C GLN A 206 -0.19 -37.40 -21.24
N THR A 207 0.41 -38.43 -20.68
CA THR A 207 0.49 -39.73 -21.29
C THR A 207 -0.97 -40.20 -21.47
N LYS A 208 -1.51 -40.10 -22.70
CA LYS A 208 -2.73 -40.82 -23.06
C LYS A 208 -2.45 -42.29 -22.82
N GLU A 209 -3.05 -42.87 -21.80
CA GLU A 209 -3.21 -44.31 -21.72
C GLU A 209 -4.01 -44.69 -22.97
N ALA A 210 -3.30 -45.30 -23.94
CA ALA A 210 -3.94 -46.00 -25.03
C ALA A 210 -4.49 -47.30 -24.47
N ALA A 211 -5.83 -47.36 -24.37
CA ALA A 211 -6.55 -48.60 -24.18
C ALA A 211 -6.60 -49.37 -25.51
#